data_29656546cd7def906922a4cd0de04479
#
_entry.id   29656546cd7def906922a4cd0de04479
#
_cell.length_a   1.000
_cell.length_b   1.000
_cell.length_c   1.000
_cell.angle_alpha   90.00
_cell.angle_beta   90.00
_cell.angle_gamma   90.00
#
_symmetry.space_group_name_H-M   'P 1'
#
loop_
_entity.id
_entity.type
_entity.pdbx_description
1 polymer ?
#
loop_
_entity_poly.entity_id
_entity_poly.type
_entity_poly.pdbx_seq_one_letter_code
_entity_poly.pdbx_strand_id
1 'polypeptide(L)'
;MPHPPAIFVGPASAPSWVADAVVAGGGELVGVERAKGLVWASPTAAQELGDVLDANPHIEWVQLPWAGVERFVHLVDESRLWTCGKGVYAEPVAEHALSLLLAGMRNVADYARQHDWTGPVGRNLLGANVTILGAGGITTSLVRLLKPFNCHITVVRNMPEYFPGADTVMTSVNLVDALVGADAVIVALALTPDTDGILSKGEFEHMERHAWVVNVGRGRHIVTDDLVWALRAEVIGGAALD
;
A
#
# COMPACT_ATOMS: atom_id res chain seq x y z
N MET A 1 -29.50 18.82 21.65
CA MET A 1 -28.23 18.36 21.07
C MET A 1 -28.53 17.09 20.29
N PRO A 2 -27.95 16.86 19.11
CA PRO A 2 -28.13 15.58 18.46
C PRO A 2 -27.64 14.45 19.40
N HIS A 3 -28.35 13.34 19.42
CA HIS A 3 -27.93 12.17 20.19
C HIS A 3 -26.60 11.65 19.63
N PRO A 4 -25.67 11.17 20.49
CA PRO A 4 -24.44 10.55 20.03
C PRO A 4 -24.76 9.36 19.09
N PRO A 5 -23.96 9.14 18.04
CA PRO A 5 -24.17 7.99 17.15
C PRO A 5 -23.97 6.68 17.92
N ALA A 6 -24.95 5.78 17.81
CA ALA A 6 -24.93 4.47 18.44
C ALA A 6 -24.05 3.51 17.60
N ILE A 7 -22.92 3.10 18.15
CA ILE A 7 -21.88 2.33 17.45
C ILE A 7 -21.63 0.98 18.12
N PHE A 8 -21.60 -0.07 17.33
CA PHE A 8 -21.09 -1.38 17.72
C PHE A 8 -19.65 -1.55 17.22
N VAL A 9 -18.78 -2.13 18.03
CA VAL A 9 -17.40 -2.49 17.66
C VAL A 9 -17.31 -4.01 17.60
N GLY A 10 -16.93 -4.54 16.46
CA GLY A 10 -16.74 -5.97 16.22
C GLY A 10 -15.45 -6.29 15.46
N PRO A 11 -15.09 -7.56 15.40
CA PRO A 11 -15.64 -8.71 16.15
C PRO A 11 -15.33 -8.64 17.65
N ALA A 12 -15.76 -9.65 18.42
CA ALA A 12 -15.50 -9.71 19.87
C ALA A 12 -13.99 -9.69 20.24
N SER A 13 -13.13 -10.06 19.29
CA SER A 13 -11.67 -9.99 19.40
C SER A 13 -11.08 -8.60 19.08
N ALA A 14 -11.92 -7.60 18.82
CA ALA A 14 -11.46 -6.25 18.54
C ALA A 14 -10.61 -5.71 19.71
N PRO A 15 -9.47 -5.04 19.43
CA PRO A 15 -8.68 -4.42 20.48
C PRO A 15 -9.49 -3.34 21.23
N SER A 16 -9.33 -3.26 22.54
CA SER A 16 -10.09 -2.32 23.41
C SER A 16 -9.93 -0.85 22.98
N TRP A 17 -8.76 -0.48 22.46
CA TRP A 17 -8.51 0.90 22.01
C TRP A 17 -9.47 1.36 20.88
N VAL A 18 -10.05 0.41 20.12
CA VAL A 18 -11.05 0.75 19.07
C VAL A 18 -12.32 1.29 19.72
N ALA A 19 -12.78 0.63 20.79
CA ALA A 19 -13.91 1.10 21.56
C ALA A 19 -13.62 2.46 22.23
N ASP A 20 -12.43 2.61 22.80
CA ASP A 20 -11.98 3.89 23.38
C ASP A 20 -11.97 5.02 22.34
N ALA A 21 -11.52 4.72 21.12
CA ALA A 21 -11.51 5.70 20.01
C ALA A 21 -12.94 6.11 19.59
N VAL A 22 -13.90 5.17 19.57
CA VAL A 22 -15.32 5.49 19.30
C VAL A 22 -15.87 6.44 20.36
N VAL A 23 -15.61 6.19 21.62
CA VAL A 23 -16.06 7.04 22.74
C VAL A 23 -15.37 8.42 22.66
N ALA A 24 -14.07 8.46 22.42
CA ALA A 24 -13.30 9.72 22.26
C ALA A 24 -13.79 10.55 21.06
N GLY A 25 -14.29 9.89 20.02
CA GLY A 25 -14.92 10.51 18.85
C GLY A 25 -16.37 10.98 19.08
N GLY A 26 -16.93 10.77 20.29
CA GLY A 26 -18.29 11.17 20.65
C GLY A 26 -19.37 10.15 20.29
N GLY A 27 -18.98 8.90 19.96
CA GLY A 27 -19.91 7.80 19.76
C GLY A 27 -20.36 7.16 21.08
N GLU A 28 -21.56 6.60 21.09
CA GLU A 28 -22.09 5.76 22.19
C GLU A 28 -21.87 4.29 21.83
N LEU A 29 -21.16 3.54 22.67
CA LEU A 29 -21.02 2.09 22.51
C LEU A 29 -22.31 1.39 22.91
N VAL A 30 -22.85 0.59 22.01
CA VAL A 30 -24.09 -0.16 22.21
C VAL A 30 -23.95 -1.61 21.74
N GLY A 31 -24.90 -2.47 22.12
CA GLY A 31 -25.05 -3.79 21.52
C GLY A 31 -25.43 -3.67 20.04
N VAL A 32 -25.10 -4.70 19.25
CA VAL A 32 -25.30 -4.70 17.80
C VAL A 32 -26.77 -4.46 17.40
N GLU A 33 -27.70 -4.93 18.23
CA GLU A 33 -29.16 -4.80 18.04
C GLU A 33 -29.68 -3.35 18.10
N ARG A 34 -28.90 -2.42 18.68
CA ARG A 34 -29.24 -0.99 18.78
C ARG A 34 -28.32 -0.09 17.96
N ALA A 35 -27.27 -0.67 17.36
CA ALA A 35 -26.26 0.10 16.63
C ALA A 35 -26.80 0.64 15.32
N LYS A 36 -26.46 1.88 14.99
CA LYS A 36 -26.66 2.47 13.65
C LYS A 36 -25.36 2.39 12.82
N GLY A 37 -24.23 2.37 13.47
CA GLY A 37 -22.93 2.21 12.84
C GLY A 37 -22.18 1.01 13.41
N LEU A 38 -21.35 0.40 12.58
CA LEU A 38 -20.50 -0.72 12.92
C LEU A 38 -19.05 -0.41 12.56
N VAL A 39 -18.16 -0.50 13.55
CA VAL A 39 -16.71 -0.46 13.34
C VAL A 39 -16.17 -1.88 13.39
N TRP A 40 -15.70 -2.36 12.24
CA TRP A 40 -15.14 -3.72 12.14
C TRP A 40 -13.63 -3.69 12.24
N ALA A 41 -13.04 -4.31 13.24
CA ALA A 41 -11.63 -4.23 13.57
C ALA A 41 -10.79 -5.45 13.12
N SER A 42 -11.39 -6.41 12.41
CA SER A 42 -10.66 -7.57 11.88
C SER A 42 -10.45 -7.46 10.37
N PRO A 43 -9.20 -7.59 9.87
CA PRO A 43 -8.91 -7.54 8.45
C PRO A 43 -9.24 -8.85 7.71
N THR A 44 -9.51 -9.93 8.43
CA THR A 44 -9.66 -11.28 7.86
C THR A 44 -11.04 -11.90 8.04
N ALA A 45 -11.84 -11.41 8.98
CA ALA A 45 -13.13 -12.00 9.36
C ALA A 45 -14.29 -11.43 8.52
N ALA A 46 -14.19 -11.54 7.18
CA ALA A 46 -15.22 -11.02 6.28
C ALA A 46 -16.54 -11.82 6.37
N GLN A 47 -16.46 -13.15 6.53
CA GLN A 47 -17.66 -13.98 6.69
C GLN A 47 -18.44 -13.61 7.95
N GLU A 48 -17.73 -13.46 9.07
CA GLU A 48 -18.35 -13.07 10.35
C GLU A 48 -19.02 -11.68 10.25
N LEU A 49 -18.39 -10.74 9.54
CA LEU A 49 -19.00 -9.44 9.24
C LEU A 49 -20.30 -9.62 8.44
N GLY A 50 -20.29 -10.45 7.41
CA GLY A 50 -21.48 -10.77 6.62
C GLY A 50 -22.62 -11.29 7.48
N ASP A 51 -22.34 -12.29 8.31
CA ASP A 51 -23.32 -12.89 9.23
C ASP A 51 -23.92 -11.84 10.21
N VAL A 52 -23.08 -10.93 10.71
CA VAL A 52 -23.53 -9.84 11.58
C VAL A 52 -24.43 -8.86 10.82
N LEU A 53 -24.09 -8.50 9.60
CA LEU A 53 -24.88 -7.56 8.79
C LEU A 53 -26.21 -8.16 8.34
N ASP A 54 -26.25 -9.44 8.01
CA ASP A 54 -27.46 -10.17 7.62
C ASP A 54 -28.45 -10.26 8.81
N ALA A 55 -27.93 -10.49 10.01
CA ALA A 55 -28.72 -10.52 11.23
C ALA A 55 -29.17 -9.12 11.70
N ASN A 56 -28.53 -8.04 11.22
CA ASN A 56 -28.77 -6.67 11.67
C ASN A 56 -28.93 -5.69 10.48
N PRO A 57 -30.01 -5.82 9.69
CA PRO A 57 -30.21 -5.00 8.48
C PRO A 57 -30.44 -3.50 8.76
N HIS A 58 -30.64 -3.13 10.03
CA HIS A 58 -30.83 -1.74 10.48
C HIS A 58 -29.52 -0.95 10.63
N ILE A 59 -28.34 -1.60 10.45
CA ILE A 59 -27.03 -0.92 10.42
C ILE A 59 -26.92 -0.12 9.13
N GLU A 60 -26.68 1.17 9.27
CA GLU A 60 -26.65 2.15 8.18
C GLU A 60 -25.23 2.50 7.72
N TRP A 61 -24.23 2.31 8.60
CA TRP A 61 -22.82 2.64 8.33
C TRP A 61 -21.88 1.53 8.79
N VAL A 62 -20.88 1.21 7.94
CA VAL A 62 -19.82 0.25 8.27
C VAL A 62 -18.45 0.89 8.02
N GLN A 63 -17.61 0.90 9.04
CA GLN A 63 -16.20 1.27 8.95
C GLN A 63 -15.33 0.01 8.89
N LEU A 64 -14.62 -0.18 7.77
CA LEU A 64 -13.63 -1.24 7.62
C LEU A 64 -12.25 -0.82 8.15
N PRO A 65 -11.42 -1.76 8.65
CA PRO A 65 -10.20 -1.45 9.40
C PRO A 65 -9.08 -0.84 8.54
N TRP A 66 -8.96 -1.28 7.28
CA TRP A 66 -7.83 -0.95 6.41
C TRP A 66 -8.26 -0.24 5.13
N ALA A 67 -7.27 0.29 4.39
CA ALA A 67 -7.49 0.79 3.03
C ALA A 67 -7.74 -0.34 2.03
N GLY A 68 -7.13 -1.52 2.25
CA GLY A 68 -7.35 -2.72 1.44
C GLY A 68 -8.65 -3.40 1.84
N VAL A 69 -9.64 -3.36 0.95
CA VAL A 69 -10.99 -3.87 1.20
C VAL A 69 -11.32 -5.12 0.37
N GLU A 70 -10.34 -5.70 -0.29
CA GLU A 70 -10.50 -6.78 -1.27
C GLU A 70 -11.28 -7.97 -0.73
N ARG A 71 -11.11 -8.28 0.57
CA ARG A 71 -11.81 -9.38 1.25
C ARG A 71 -13.27 -9.07 1.55
N PHE A 72 -13.64 -7.79 1.55
CA PHE A 72 -14.98 -7.30 1.94
C PHE A 72 -15.82 -6.83 0.75
N VAL A 73 -15.23 -6.71 -0.45
CA VAL A 73 -15.91 -6.15 -1.63
C VAL A 73 -17.23 -6.86 -1.93
N HIS A 74 -17.31 -8.17 -1.70
CA HIS A 74 -18.52 -8.95 -1.94
C HIS A 74 -19.66 -8.66 -0.95
N LEU A 75 -19.36 -7.97 0.17
CA LEU A 75 -20.36 -7.53 1.16
C LEU A 75 -20.84 -6.10 0.91
N VAL A 76 -20.09 -5.33 0.10
CA VAL A 76 -20.39 -3.92 -0.14
C VAL A 76 -21.63 -3.79 -1.00
N ASP A 77 -22.64 -3.11 -0.48
CA ASP A 77 -23.90 -2.84 -1.14
C ASP A 77 -24.24 -1.34 -1.08
N GLU A 78 -25.29 -0.95 -1.79
CA GLU A 78 -25.79 0.44 -1.82
C GLU A 78 -26.73 0.79 -0.65
N SER A 79 -27.11 -0.19 0.17
CA SER A 79 -28.04 0.01 1.29
C SER A 79 -27.38 0.65 2.51
N ARG A 80 -26.04 0.64 2.57
CA ARG A 80 -25.23 1.12 3.67
C ARG A 80 -24.16 2.08 3.20
N LEU A 81 -23.76 3.00 4.06
CA LEU A 81 -22.56 3.79 3.87
C LEU A 81 -21.33 2.95 4.28
N TRP A 82 -20.40 2.72 3.36
CA TRP A 82 -19.15 2.02 3.61
C TRP A 82 -17.98 3.00 3.63
N THR A 83 -17.17 2.88 4.67
CA THR A 83 -15.93 3.64 4.82
C THR A 83 -14.78 2.71 5.18
N CYS A 84 -13.55 3.14 4.93
CA CYS A 84 -12.35 2.36 5.23
C CYS A 84 -11.21 3.27 5.69
N GLY A 85 -10.14 2.68 6.21
CA GLY A 85 -8.94 3.39 6.69
C GLY A 85 -8.06 3.97 5.57
N LYS A 86 -8.62 4.33 4.41
CA LYS A 86 -7.87 4.89 3.28
C LYS A 86 -7.15 6.19 3.70
N GLY A 87 -5.84 6.22 3.45
CA GLY A 87 -4.99 7.38 3.77
C GLY A 87 -4.40 7.38 5.17
N VAL A 88 -4.98 6.66 6.13
CA VAL A 88 -4.51 6.64 7.54
C VAL A 88 -3.07 6.12 7.65
N TYR A 89 -2.71 5.14 6.84
CA TYR A 89 -1.38 4.52 6.83
C TYR A 89 -0.44 5.09 5.76
N ALA A 90 -0.80 6.19 5.11
CA ALA A 90 -0.02 6.72 4.00
C ALA A 90 1.40 7.11 4.41
N GLU A 91 1.55 7.81 5.53
CA GLU A 91 2.86 8.25 6.01
C GLU A 91 3.74 7.11 6.51
N PRO A 92 3.29 6.23 7.45
CA PRO A 92 4.13 5.14 7.93
C PRO A 92 4.49 4.13 6.84
N VAL A 93 3.61 3.87 5.87
CA VAL A 93 3.92 2.98 4.74
C VAL A 93 4.91 3.64 3.77
N ALA A 94 4.81 4.94 3.54
CA ALA A 94 5.80 5.67 2.74
C ALA A 94 7.19 5.67 3.39
N GLU A 95 7.26 5.87 4.72
CA GLU A 95 8.51 5.77 5.48
C GLU A 95 9.09 4.35 5.38
N HIS A 96 8.24 3.32 5.52
CA HIS A 96 8.66 1.93 5.37
C HIS A 96 9.19 1.64 3.96
N ALA A 97 8.50 2.09 2.92
CA ALA A 97 8.95 1.94 1.54
C ALA A 97 10.32 2.60 1.29
N LEU A 98 10.54 3.79 1.83
CA LEU A 98 11.83 4.47 1.75
C LEU A 98 12.92 3.70 2.52
N SER A 99 12.60 3.16 3.70
CA SER A 99 13.54 2.37 4.50
C SER A 99 13.97 1.09 3.78
N LEU A 100 13.02 0.38 3.16
CA LEU A 100 13.27 -0.80 2.33
C LEU A 100 14.15 -0.45 1.11
N LEU A 101 13.84 0.64 0.42
CA LEU A 101 14.62 1.12 -0.71
C LEU A 101 16.06 1.44 -0.32
N LEU A 102 16.26 2.22 0.74
CA LEU A 102 17.59 2.55 1.25
C LEU A 102 18.35 1.31 1.70
N ALA A 103 17.69 0.38 2.41
CA ALA A 103 18.32 -0.87 2.85
C ALA A 103 18.80 -1.70 1.66
N GLY A 104 18.00 -1.79 0.59
CA GLY A 104 18.35 -2.49 -0.63
C GLY A 104 19.50 -1.80 -1.36
N MET A 105 19.29 -0.56 -1.80
CA MET A 105 20.30 0.17 -2.58
C MET A 105 21.64 0.30 -1.87
N ARG A 106 21.67 0.38 -0.54
CA ARG A 106 22.89 0.46 0.28
C ARG A 106 23.41 -0.89 0.73
N ASN A 107 22.79 -1.99 0.28
CA ASN A 107 23.21 -3.37 0.58
C ASN A 107 23.30 -3.68 2.08
N VAL A 108 22.42 -3.07 2.89
CA VAL A 108 22.45 -3.14 4.36
C VAL A 108 22.30 -4.57 4.85
N ALA A 109 21.43 -5.37 4.23
CA ALA A 109 21.17 -6.74 4.63
C ALA A 109 22.40 -7.65 4.47
N ASP A 110 23.19 -7.47 3.41
CA ASP A 110 24.39 -8.25 3.18
C ASP A 110 25.54 -7.77 4.10
N TYR A 111 25.70 -6.47 4.25
CA TYR A 111 26.70 -5.93 5.21
C TYR A 111 26.42 -6.40 6.64
N ALA A 112 25.18 -6.48 7.05
CA ALA A 112 24.82 -6.95 8.38
C ALA A 112 25.18 -8.42 8.65
N ARG A 113 25.43 -9.21 7.59
CA ARG A 113 25.84 -10.63 7.67
C ARG A 113 27.33 -10.85 7.51
N GLN A 114 28.08 -9.82 7.08
CA GLN A 114 29.52 -9.93 6.89
C GLN A 114 30.27 -9.89 8.23
N HIS A 115 31.31 -10.67 8.34
CA HIS A 115 32.21 -10.68 9.49
C HIS A 115 33.49 -9.88 9.22
N ASP A 116 33.81 -9.63 7.95
CA ASP A 116 34.98 -8.92 7.50
C ASP A 116 34.59 -7.75 6.58
N TRP A 117 35.49 -6.79 6.43
CA TRP A 117 35.33 -5.67 5.52
C TRP A 117 35.42 -6.13 4.06
N THR A 118 34.31 -5.99 3.28
CA THR A 118 34.20 -6.44 1.89
C THR A 118 34.34 -5.32 0.86
N GLY A 119 34.56 -4.09 1.31
CA GLY A 119 34.60 -2.90 0.48
C GLY A 119 33.21 -2.30 0.23
N PRO A 120 33.13 -1.08 -0.38
CA PRO A 120 31.89 -0.40 -0.64
C PRO A 120 31.14 -1.05 -1.80
N VAL A 121 29.91 -1.51 -1.55
CA VAL A 121 28.93 -1.98 -2.55
C VAL A 121 27.66 -1.15 -2.40
N GLY A 122 26.80 -1.19 -3.40
CA GLY A 122 25.52 -0.49 -3.39
C GLY A 122 25.59 0.88 -4.07
N ARG A 123 24.43 1.50 -4.20
CA ARG A 123 24.22 2.74 -4.94
C ARG A 123 23.60 3.81 -4.04
N ASN A 124 23.81 5.06 -4.41
CA ASN A 124 23.18 6.18 -3.72
C ASN A 124 21.74 6.40 -4.24
N LEU A 125 20.86 6.77 -3.33
CA LEU A 125 19.54 7.28 -3.69
C LEU A 125 19.60 8.75 -4.15
N LEU A 126 20.64 9.48 -3.78
CA LEU A 126 20.84 10.87 -4.21
C LEU A 126 20.92 10.98 -5.74
N GLY A 127 20.01 11.75 -6.33
CA GLY A 127 19.92 11.98 -7.77
C GLY A 127 19.40 10.79 -8.57
N ALA A 128 18.87 9.74 -7.91
CA ALA A 128 18.35 8.55 -8.57
C ALA A 128 17.03 8.83 -9.31
N ASN A 129 16.78 8.06 -10.38
CA ASN A 129 15.49 8.00 -11.06
C ASN A 129 14.58 7.01 -10.30
N VAL A 130 13.49 7.51 -9.73
CA VAL A 130 12.54 6.71 -8.95
C VAL A 130 11.18 6.69 -9.64
N THR A 131 10.74 5.53 -10.06
CA THR A 131 9.41 5.32 -10.61
C THR A 131 8.47 4.79 -9.54
N ILE A 132 7.34 5.47 -9.32
CA ILE A 132 6.32 5.07 -8.35
C ILE A 132 5.05 4.65 -9.09
N LEU A 133 4.66 3.40 -8.93
CA LEU A 133 3.44 2.86 -9.49
C LEU A 133 2.29 3.10 -8.52
N GLY A 134 1.37 3.98 -8.89
CA GLY A 134 0.24 4.45 -8.10
C GLY A 134 0.34 5.93 -7.75
N ALA A 135 -0.79 6.58 -7.52
CA ALA A 135 -0.90 8.02 -7.23
C ALA A 135 -1.80 8.28 -6.00
N GLY A 136 -1.70 7.43 -5.00
CA GLY A 136 -2.46 7.53 -3.75
C GLY A 136 -1.72 8.31 -2.66
N GLY A 137 -2.25 8.23 -1.43
CA GLY A 137 -1.67 8.89 -0.25
C GLY A 137 -0.23 8.46 0.04
N ILE A 138 0.10 7.17 -0.15
CA ILE A 138 1.47 6.66 0.00
C ILE A 138 2.42 7.39 -0.94
N THR A 139 2.05 7.53 -2.22
CA THR A 139 2.85 8.24 -3.23
C THR A 139 3.02 9.70 -2.86
N THR A 140 1.97 10.38 -2.39
CA THR A 140 2.05 11.76 -1.92
C THR A 140 3.09 11.92 -0.80
N SER A 141 3.08 11.00 0.17
CA SER A 141 4.06 11.01 1.27
C SER A 141 5.47 10.64 0.79
N LEU A 142 5.61 9.65 -0.12
CA LEU A 142 6.90 9.25 -0.71
C LEU A 142 7.57 10.39 -1.47
N VAL A 143 6.84 11.09 -2.32
CA VAL A 143 7.36 12.25 -3.07
C VAL A 143 7.95 13.28 -2.12
N ARG A 144 7.26 13.58 -1.00
CA ARG A 144 7.76 14.49 0.04
C ARG A 144 9.05 13.96 0.69
N LEU A 145 9.11 12.66 1.00
CA LEU A 145 10.27 12.02 1.62
C LEU A 145 11.48 11.90 0.67
N LEU A 146 11.25 11.74 -0.62
CA LEU A 146 12.30 11.62 -1.65
C LEU A 146 12.88 12.98 -2.05
N LYS A 147 12.18 14.08 -1.83
CA LYS A 147 12.62 15.42 -2.21
C LYS A 147 14.03 15.81 -1.71
N PRO A 148 14.43 15.53 -0.45
CA PRO A 148 15.79 15.82 0.03
C PRO A 148 16.89 15.03 -0.68
N PHE A 149 16.55 13.95 -1.36
CA PHE A 149 17.51 13.14 -2.14
C PHE A 149 17.70 13.65 -3.57
N ASN A 150 17.00 14.71 -3.99
CA ASN A 150 17.05 15.24 -5.36
C ASN A 150 16.79 14.16 -6.42
N CYS A 151 15.91 13.20 -6.14
CA CYS A 151 15.51 12.17 -7.09
C CYS A 151 14.71 12.80 -8.24
N HIS A 152 14.86 12.25 -9.45
CA HIS A 152 13.90 12.45 -10.52
C HIS A 152 12.74 11.47 -10.34
N ILE A 153 11.53 11.98 -10.08
CA ILE A 153 10.38 11.17 -9.70
C ILE A 153 9.39 11.06 -10.86
N THR A 154 9.19 9.82 -11.33
CA THR A 154 8.12 9.47 -12.27
C THR A 154 6.98 8.80 -11.53
N VAL A 155 5.76 9.30 -11.70
CA VAL A 155 4.55 8.68 -11.13
C VAL A 155 3.72 8.05 -12.25
N VAL A 156 3.41 6.76 -12.12
CA VAL A 156 2.52 6.03 -13.05
C VAL A 156 1.14 5.91 -12.44
N ARG A 157 0.11 6.36 -13.19
CA ARG A 157 -1.30 6.38 -12.76
C ARG A 157 -2.24 6.18 -13.96
N ASN A 158 -3.52 5.91 -13.70
CA ASN A 158 -4.49 5.70 -14.80
C ASN A 158 -4.79 6.98 -15.60
N MET A 159 -4.79 8.14 -14.96
CA MET A 159 -5.11 9.43 -15.59
C MET A 159 -3.83 10.28 -15.64
N PRO A 160 -3.47 10.89 -16.80
CA PRO A 160 -2.23 11.63 -16.96
C PRO A 160 -2.30 13.06 -16.38
N GLU A 161 -2.96 13.22 -15.25
CA GLU A 161 -3.09 14.50 -14.56
C GLU A 161 -1.82 14.81 -13.77
N TYR A 162 -1.55 16.10 -13.61
CA TYR A 162 -0.47 16.59 -12.76
C TYR A 162 -0.50 15.94 -11.37
N PHE A 163 0.68 15.56 -10.90
CA PHE A 163 0.86 15.04 -9.54
C PHE A 163 1.88 15.94 -8.81
N PRO A 164 1.51 16.56 -7.66
CA PRO A 164 2.37 17.50 -6.96
C PRO A 164 3.71 16.88 -6.55
N GLY A 165 4.80 17.47 -7.03
CA GLY A 165 6.16 17.07 -6.71
C GLY A 165 6.73 15.91 -7.54
N ALA A 166 5.98 15.35 -8.47
CA ALA A 166 6.53 14.48 -9.51
C ALA A 166 7.14 15.31 -10.63
N ASP A 167 8.27 14.88 -11.17
CA ASP A 167 8.91 15.48 -12.35
C ASP A 167 8.21 15.03 -13.64
N THR A 168 7.75 13.77 -13.65
CA THR A 168 7.04 13.16 -14.78
C THR A 168 5.82 12.40 -14.29
N VAL A 169 4.71 12.49 -15.04
CA VAL A 169 3.53 11.65 -14.83
C VAL A 169 3.24 10.88 -16.10
N MET A 170 3.11 9.56 -15.98
CA MET A 170 2.80 8.66 -17.09
C MET A 170 1.53 7.85 -16.80
N THR A 171 0.93 7.31 -17.84
CA THR A 171 -0.19 6.36 -17.71
C THR A 171 0.32 4.93 -17.68
N SER A 172 -0.52 4.01 -17.20
CA SER A 172 -0.20 2.57 -17.20
C SER A 172 0.07 1.99 -18.60
N VAL A 173 -0.44 2.63 -19.66
CA VAL A 173 -0.16 2.25 -21.06
C VAL A 173 1.33 2.46 -21.39
N ASN A 174 1.99 3.41 -20.73
CA ASN A 174 3.42 3.73 -20.92
C ASN A 174 4.26 3.15 -19.76
N LEU A 175 3.82 2.06 -19.12
CA LEU A 175 4.53 1.47 -17.99
C LEU A 175 5.98 1.13 -18.35
N VAL A 176 6.20 0.47 -19.49
CA VAL A 176 7.54 0.07 -19.93
C VAL A 176 8.46 1.30 -20.06
N ASP A 177 7.98 2.39 -20.68
CA ASP A 177 8.75 3.62 -20.81
C ASP A 177 9.11 4.23 -19.44
N ALA A 178 8.23 4.08 -18.45
CA ALA A 178 8.47 4.54 -17.07
C ALA A 178 9.47 3.67 -16.29
N LEU A 179 9.71 2.42 -16.72
CA LEU A 179 10.67 1.51 -16.11
C LEU A 179 12.09 1.67 -16.66
N VAL A 180 12.21 2.09 -17.93
CA VAL A 180 13.51 2.30 -18.56
C VAL A 180 14.27 3.42 -17.86
N GLY A 181 15.52 3.16 -17.48
CA GLY A 181 16.39 4.12 -16.79
C GLY A 181 16.04 4.35 -15.30
N ALA A 182 15.07 3.65 -14.75
CA ALA A 182 14.74 3.73 -13.33
C ALA A 182 15.80 3.02 -12.48
N ASP A 183 16.33 3.70 -11.46
CA ASP A 183 17.19 3.11 -10.42
C ASP A 183 16.37 2.37 -9.36
N ALA A 184 15.12 2.79 -9.20
CA ALA A 184 14.17 2.19 -8.24
C ALA A 184 12.74 2.24 -8.77
N VAL A 185 11.99 1.17 -8.51
CA VAL A 185 10.55 1.07 -8.79
C VAL A 185 9.81 0.74 -7.50
N ILE A 186 8.86 1.59 -7.11
CA ILE A 186 8.07 1.42 -5.88
C ILE A 186 6.62 1.14 -6.27
N VAL A 187 6.10 -0.01 -5.85
CA VAL A 187 4.71 -0.41 -6.08
C VAL A 187 3.86 0.02 -4.89
N ALA A 188 2.99 1.02 -5.13
CA ALA A 188 2.04 1.58 -4.15
C ALA A 188 0.61 1.63 -4.72
N LEU A 189 0.24 0.60 -5.48
CA LEU A 189 -1.04 0.44 -6.15
C LEU A 189 -2.10 -0.22 -5.26
N ALA A 190 -3.36 0.05 -5.55
CA ALA A 190 -4.46 -0.81 -5.14
C ALA A 190 -4.51 -2.05 -6.05
N LEU A 191 -4.88 -3.21 -5.49
CA LEU A 191 -5.05 -4.42 -6.27
C LEU A 191 -6.40 -4.39 -7.00
N THR A 192 -6.33 -4.45 -8.32
CA THR A 192 -7.46 -4.55 -9.24
C THR A 192 -7.15 -5.58 -10.31
N PRO A 193 -8.11 -6.01 -11.14
CA PRO A 193 -7.80 -6.88 -12.28
C PRO A 193 -6.70 -6.32 -13.20
N ASP A 194 -6.64 -4.99 -13.38
CA ASP A 194 -5.65 -4.35 -14.26
C ASP A 194 -4.27 -4.21 -13.61
N THR A 195 -4.16 -4.35 -12.30
CA THR A 195 -2.89 -4.22 -11.56
C THR A 195 -2.39 -5.56 -11.01
N ASP A 196 -3.14 -6.63 -11.20
CA ASP A 196 -2.73 -7.99 -10.86
C ASP A 196 -1.64 -8.46 -11.83
N GLY A 197 -0.46 -8.81 -11.31
CA GLY A 197 0.69 -9.19 -12.13
C GLY A 197 1.27 -8.07 -12.98
N ILE A 198 1.08 -6.80 -12.61
CA ILE A 198 1.54 -5.63 -13.38
C ILE A 198 3.05 -5.60 -13.58
N LEU A 199 3.82 -6.25 -12.72
CA LEU A 199 5.24 -6.53 -12.89
C LEU A 199 5.43 -8.02 -13.13
N SER A 200 5.76 -8.36 -14.35
CA SER A 200 6.05 -9.70 -14.84
C SER A 200 7.42 -9.73 -15.52
N LYS A 201 7.76 -10.84 -16.15
CA LYS A 201 9.03 -11.00 -16.85
C LYS A 201 9.28 -9.88 -17.87
N GLY A 202 8.25 -9.51 -18.63
CA GLY A 202 8.36 -8.46 -19.65
C GLY A 202 8.78 -7.11 -19.06
N GLU A 203 8.19 -6.73 -17.93
CA GLU A 203 8.52 -5.47 -17.24
C GLU A 203 9.93 -5.53 -16.66
N PHE A 204 10.34 -6.66 -16.05
CA PHE A 204 11.69 -6.80 -15.51
C PHE A 204 12.79 -6.72 -16.60
N GLU A 205 12.53 -7.26 -17.80
CA GLU A 205 13.48 -7.20 -18.94
C GLU A 205 13.77 -5.75 -19.41
N HIS A 206 12.89 -4.79 -19.09
CA HIS A 206 13.06 -3.39 -19.44
C HIS A 206 13.69 -2.55 -18.32
N MET A 207 13.87 -3.12 -17.13
CA MET A 207 14.50 -2.44 -16.00
C MET A 207 16.03 -2.49 -16.09
N GLU A 208 16.67 -1.54 -15.41
CA GLU A 208 18.12 -1.52 -15.30
C GLU A 208 18.63 -2.68 -14.41
N ARG A 209 19.76 -3.29 -14.78
CA ARG A 209 20.37 -4.39 -13.98
C ARG A 209 20.61 -4.05 -12.51
N HIS A 210 20.75 -2.79 -12.19
CA HIS A 210 20.96 -2.33 -10.83
C HIS A 210 19.68 -1.86 -10.13
N ALA A 211 18.54 -1.85 -10.85
CA ALA A 211 17.28 -1.35 -10.30
C ALA A 211 16.77 -2.17 -9.12
N TRP A 212 16.22 -1.48 -8.14
CA TRP A 212 15.56 -2.11 -6.99
C TRP A 212 14.05 -1.98 -7.10
N VAL A 213 13.36 -3.07 -6.84
CA VAL A 213 11.89 -3.10 -6.74
C VAL A 213 11.48 -3.11 -5.28
N VAL A 214 10.63 -2.17 -4.89
CA VAL A 214 10.01 -2.14 -3.56
C VAL A 214 8.51 -2.32 -3.71
N ASN A 215 7.92 -3.31 -3.06
CA ASN A 215 6.47 -3.51 -3.09
C ASN A 215 5.88 -3.36 -1.69
N VAL A 216 5.13 -2.28 -1.49
CA VAL A 216 4.32 -1.99 -0.29
C VAL A 216 2.81 -2.00 -0.59
N GLY A 217 2.43 -2.48 -1.76
CA GLY A 217 1.05 -2.66 -2.17
C GLY A 217 0.50 -4.04 -1.78
N ARG A 218 0.45 -4.94 -2.76
CA ARG A 218 0.03 -6.34 -2.56
C ARG A 218 0.98 -7.26 -3.30
N GLY A 219 1.25 -8.45 -2.75
CA GLY A 219 2.12 -9.46 -3.39
C GLY A 219 1.71 -9.79 -4.82
N ARG A 220 0.41 -9.83 -5.10
CA ARG A 220 -0.15 -10.10 -6.43
C ARG A 220 0.17 -9.07 -7.52
N HIS A 221 0.69 -7.90 -7.20
CA HIS A 221 1.19 -6.96 -8.22
C HIS A 221 2.42 -7.49 -8.96
N ILE A 222 3.12 -8.46 -8.38
CA ILE A 222 4.32 -9.04 -8.95
C ILE A 222 4.07 -10.53 -9.21
N VAL A 223 4.36 -10.99 -10.43
CA VAL A 223 4.38 -12.42 -10.73
C VAL A 223 5.59 -13.04 -10.03
N THR A 224 5.34 -13.85 -9.01
CA THR A 224 6.39 -14.35 -8.09
C THR A 224 7.49 -15.11 -8.81
N ASP A 225 7.13 -16.03 -9.73
CA ASP A 225 8.10 -16.84 -10.47
C ASP A 225 8.99 -15.98 -11.38
N ASP A 226 8.42 -14.91 -11.97
CA ASP A 226 9.16 -13.98 -12.81
C ASP A 226 10.11 -13.11 -11.97
N LEU A 227 9.71 -12.71 -10.77
CA LEU A 227 10.61 -12.01 -9.83
C LEU A 227 11.78 -12.91 -9.41
N VAL A 228 11.50 -14.18 -9.07
CA VAL A 228 12.53 -15.16 -8.71
C VAL A 228 13.51 -15.36 -9.87
N TRP A 229 12.98 -15.45 -11.10
CA TRP A 229 13.80 -15.52 -12.31
C TRP A 229 14.66 -14.25 -12.48
N ALA A 230 14.06 -13.06 -12.36
CA ALA A 230 14.76 -11.80 -12.54
C ALA A 230 15.93 -11.61 -11.56
N LEU A 231 15.72 -12.02 -10.29
CA LEU A 231 16.74 -11.97 -9.25
C LEU A 231 17.86 -13.01 -9.50
N ARG A 232 17.52 -14.26 -9.86
CA ARG A 232 18.50 -15.33 -10.12
C ARG A 232 19.33 -15.10 -11.37
N ALA A 233 18.74 -14.51 -12.40
CA ALA A 233 19.39 -14.17 -13.65
C ALA A 233 20.08 -12.79 -13.59
N GLU A 234 20.05 -12.13 -12.43
CA GLU A 234 20.60 -10.78 -12.22
C GLU A 234 20.08 -9.75 -13.25
N VAL A 235 18.82 -9.88 -13.65
CA VAL A 235 18.14 -8.94 -14.56
C VAL A 235 17.91 -7.61 -13.83
N ILE A 236 17.60 -7.67 -12.53
CA ILE A 236 17.49 -6.51 -11.64
C ILE A 236 18.42 -6.64 -10.44
N GLY A 237 18.72 -5.52 -9.78
CA GLY A 237 19.64 -5.46 -8.64
C GLY A 237 19.10 -6.07 -7.36
N GLY A 238 17.79 -6.07 -7.17
CA GLY A 238 17.18 -6.63 -5.99
C GLY A 238 15.71 -6.28 -5.82
N ALA A 239 15.09 -6.87 -4.79
CA ALA A 239 13.73 -6.56 -4.38
C ALA A 239 13.59 -6.52 -2.87
N ALA A 240 12.68 -5.65 -2.39
CA ALA A 240 12.28 -5.56 -0.99
C ALA A 240 10.75 -5.57 -0.92
N LEU A 241 10.20 -6.51 -0.18
CA LEU A 241 8.77 -6.82 -0.19
C LEU A 241 8.21 -6.70 1.24
N ASP A 242 7.03 -6.09 1.34
CA ASP A 242 6.21 -6.01 2.56
C ASP A 242 4.99 -6.93 2.47
#